data_f4c6c0cde8e73355d65aee35627bea80
#
_entry.id   f4c6c0cde8e73355d65aee35627bea80
#
_cell.length_a   1.000
_cell.length_b   1.000
_cell.length_c   1.000
_cell.angle_alpha   90.00
_cell.angle_beta   90.00
_cell.angle_gamma   90.00
#
_symmetry.space_group_name_H-M   'P 1'
#
loop_
_entity.id
_entity.type
_entity.pdbx_description
1 polymer ?
#
loop_
_entity_poly.entity_id
_entity_poly.type
_entity_poly.pdbx_seq_one_letter_code
_entity_poly.pdbx_strand_id
1 'polypeptide(L)'
;MAKPHRLATVLYLVLLLAALQLLRAGTLQLLFLWVPRTNIASDLASMLLFFALSGVLVALAHTRVPFRILPPRAGAFELGFTVLFALLLVSGPVLAGGIQPAGVIQLAYGCIATPIFEELLFRGLVWHTLNQAFTGKWACYLISTLLFGLWHLGYADNIAFRVQTGLTHILLWKVLVGLAFGLVLGAMRLWRKDCYSCMLLHGAMNVFGR
;
A
#
# COMPACT_ATOMS: atom_id res chain seq x y z
N MET A 1 -32.32 1.81 1.94
CA MET A 1 -31.34 2.67 2.65
C MET A 1 -30.94 3.82 1.73
N ALA A 2 -30.93 5.07 2.21
CA ALA A 2 -30.49 6.22 1.43
C ALA A 2 -28.99 6.07 1.07
N LYS A 3 -28.61 6.45 -0.16
CA LYS A 3 -27.18 6.41 -0.56
C LYS A 3 -26.41 7.43 0.30
N PRO A 4 -25.23 7.05 0.82
CA PRO A 4 -24.41 7.99 1.58
C PRO A 4 -24.06 9.23 0.74
N HIS A 5 -24.01 10.38 1.39
CA HIS A 5 -23.70 11.64 0.71
C HIS A 5 -22.26 11.59 0.20
N ARG A 6 -22.04 11.80 -1.10
CA ARG A 6 -20.73 11.64 -1.79
C ARG A 6 -19.61 12.42 -1.11
N LEU A 7 -19.86 13.68 -0.76
CA LEU A 7 -18.88 14.52 -0.11
C LEU A 7 -18.52 14.01 1.31
N ALA A 8 -19.53 13.58 2.07
CA ALA A 8 -19.32 13.00 3.40
C ALA A 8 -18.48 11.71 3.33
N THR A 9 -18.69 10.88 2.31
CA THR A 9 -17.88 9.67 2.09
C THR A 9 -16.42 9.99 1.78
N VAL A 10 -16.15 10.95 0.90
CA VAL A 10 -14.78 11.36 0.59
C VAL A 10 -14.11 11.97 1.83
N LEU A 11 -14.80 12.84 2.56
CA LEU A 11 -14.27 13.44 3.79
C LEU A 11 -13.98 12.37 4.86
N TYR A 12 -14.89 11.41 5.05
CA TYR A 12 -14.66 10.26 5.93
C TYR A 12 -13.39 9.49 5.55
N LEU A 13 -13.19 9.19 4.27
CA LEU A 13 -12.00 8.49 3.79
C LEU A 13 -10.72 9.29 4.00
N VAL A 14 -10.73 10.60 3.76
CA VAL A 14 -9.59 11.49 4.04
C VAL A 14 -9.24 11.47 5.52
N LEU A 15 -10.23 11.61 6.40
CA LEU A 15 -10.03 11.57 7.85
C LEU A 15 -9.53 10.20 8.33
N LEU A 16 -10.09 9.11 7.79
CA LEU A 16 -9.63 7.75 8.09
C LEU A 16 -8.16 7.54 7.69
N LEU A 17 -7.79 7.96 6.47
CA LEU A 17 -6.42 7.82 5.98
C LEU A 17 -5.46 8.68 6.79
N ALA A 18 -5.84 9.91 7.15
CA ALA A 18 -5.05 10.78 8.02
C ALA A 18 -4.86 10.14 9.42
N ALA A 19 -5.93 9.61 10.01
CA ALA A 19 -5.86 8.92 11.30
C ALA A 19 -4.96 7.68 11.26
N LEU A 20 -4.99 6.88 10.18
CA LEU A 20 -4.09 5.75 10.00
C LEU A 20 -2.62 6.17 9.86
N GLN A 21 -2.33 7.28 9.17
CA GLN A 21 -0.97 7.83 9.08
C GLN A 21 -0.48 8.36 10.43
N LEU A 22 -1.34 9.03 11.19
CA LEU A 22 -1.01 9.49 12.54
C LEU A 22 -0.77 8.31 13.49
N LEU A 23 -1.61 7.28 13.42
CA LEU A 23 -1.42 6.04 14.18
C LEU A 23 -0.07 5.40 13.83
N ARG A 24 0.25 5.26 12.54
CA ARG A 24 1.53 4.71 12.09
C ARG A 24 2.71 5.53 12.61
N ALA A 25 2.70 6.83 12.39
CA ALA A 25 3.79 7.71 12.80
C ALA A 25 3.94 7.72 14.32
N GLY A 26 2.84 7.83 15.08
CA GLY A 26 2.83 7.83 16.53
C GLY A 26 3.33 6.51 17.12
N THR A 27 2.90 5.36 16.59
CA THR A 27 3.37 4.04 17.02
C THR A 27 4.89 3.89 16.82
N LEU A 28 5.40 4.31 15.65
CA LEU A 28 6.84 4.25 15.38
C LEU A 28 7.63 5.23 16.26
N GLN A 29 7.14 6.45 16.49
CA GLN A 29 7.78 7.41 17.36
C GLN A 29 7.86 6.88 18.80
N LEU A 30 6.76 6.32 19.34
CA LEU A 30 6.73 5.72 20.67
C LEU A 30 7.69 4.55 20.79
N LEU A 31 7.79 3.67 19.79
CA LEU A 31 8.74 2.56 19.78
C LEU A 31 10.19 3.08 19.86
N PHE A 32 10.51 4.10 19.08
CA PHE A 32 11.87 4.66 19.01
C PHE A 32 12.26 5.55 20.20
N LEU A 33 11.39 5.72 21.18
CA LEU A 33 11.78 6.22 22.50
C LEU A 33 12.59 5.18 23.30
N TRP A 34 12.38 3.88 23.00
CA TRP A 34 12.97 2.76 23.73
C TRP A 34 14.00 1.97 22.92
N VAL A 35 13.93 2.05 21.60
CA VAL A 35 14.80 1.31 20.68
C VAL A 35 15.56 2.30 19.80
N PRO A 36 16.89 2.15 19.60
CA PRO A 36 17.63 3.00 18.68
C PRO A 36 17.04 2.97 17.27
N ARG A 37 16.77 4.14 16.70
CA ARG A 37 16.23 4.28 15.37
C ARG A 37 17.33 4.06 14.33
N THR A 38 17.25 2.96 13.59
CA THR A 38 18.10 2.66 12.44
C THR A 38 17.21 2.41 11.21
N ASN A 39 17.79 2.40 10.02
CA ASN A 39 17.03 2.07 8.80
C ASN A 39 16.38 0.68 8.88
N ILE A 40 17.16 -0.32 9.35
CA ILE A 40 16.68 -1.69 9.51
C ILE A 40 15.55 -1.77 10.55
N ALA A 41 15.73 -1.14 11.72
CA ALA A 41 14.72 -1.12 12.77
C ALA A 41 13.43 -0.42 12.29
N SER A 42 13.57 0.67 11.52
CA SER A 42 12.42 1.38 10.94
C SER A 42 11.66 0.54 9.93
N ASP A 43 12.37 -0.20 9.05
CA ASP A 43 11.75 -1.09 8.07
C ASP A 43 11.07 -2.28 8.75
N LEU A 44 11.72 -2.92 9.72
CA LEU A 44 11.16 -4.04 10.47
C LEU A 44 9.91 -3.63 11.26
N ALA A 45 9.98 -2.52 12.01
CA ALA A 45 8.85 -2.02 12.78
C ALA A 45 7.66 -1.64 11.87
N SER A 46 7.93 -0.98 10.74
CA SER A 46 6.91 -0.64 9.76
C SER A 46 6.29 -1.89 9.12
N MET A 47 7.10 -2.90 8.81
CA MET A 47 6.65 -4.18 8.27
C MET A 47 5.70 -4.90 9.24
N LEU A 48 6.07 -5.01 10.51
CA LEU A 48 5.24 -5.64 11.53
C LEU A 48 3.92 -4.89 11.72
N LEU A 49 3.96 -3.55 11.77
CA LEU A 49 2.77 -2.73 11.87
C LEU A 49 1.85 -2.91 10.65
N PHE A 50 2.41 -2.96 9.44
CA PHE A 50 1.62 -3.16 8.23
C PHE A 50 0.98 -4.54 8.17
N PHE A 51 1.66 -5.59 8.63
CA PHE A 51 1.04 -6.91 8.75
C PHE A 51 -0.09 -6.91 9.79
N ALA A 52 0.09 -6.27 10.94
CA ALA A 52 -0.97 -6.15 11.95
C ALA A 52 -2.20 -5.41 11.41
N LEU A 53 -2.00 -4.26 10.74
CA LEU A 53 -3.08 -3.49 10.11
C LEU A 53 -3.73 -4.26 8.95
N SER A 54 -2.95 -5.03 8.19
CA SER A 54 -3.48 -5.92 7.15
C SER A 54 -4.39 -6.99 7.72
N GLY A 55 -4.02 -7.57 8.87
CA GLY A 55 -4.86 -8.53 9.59
C GLY A 55 -6.22 -7.91 10.00
N VAL A 56 -6.21 -6.67 10.49
CA VAL A 56 -7.44 -5.92 10.78
C VAL A 56 -8.28 -5.71 9.53
N LEU A 57 -7.67 -5.32 8.40
CA LEU A 57 -8.40 -5.12 7.14
C LEU A 57 -9.00 -6.43 6.61
N VAL A 58 -8.29 -7.55 6.74
CA VAL A 58 -8.79 -8.88 6.38
C VAL A 58 -9.99 -9.25 7.27
N ALA A 59 -9.90 -9.03 8.58
CA ALA A 59 -11.01 -9.28 9.51
C ALA A 59 -12.24 -8.40 9.17
N LEU A 60 -12.03 -7.13 8.84
CA LEU A 60 -13.09 -6.24 8.38
C LEU A 60 -13.73 -6.71 7.07
N ALA A 61 -12.93 -7.24 6.12
CA ALA A 61 -13.42 -7.77 4.86
C ALA A 61 -14.33 -8.98 5.06
N HIS A 62 -14.08 -9.79 6.08
CA HIS A 62 -14.90 -10.96 6.39
C HIS A 62 -16.13 -10.65 7.25
N THR A 63 -16.14 -9.55 8.01
CA THR A 63 -17.18 -9.30 9.03
C THR A 63 -18.07 -8.10 8.73
N ARG A 64 -17.57 -7.01 8.17
CA ARG A 64 -18.27 -5.73 8.08
C ARG A 64 -18.29 -5.10 6.71
N VAL A 65 -17.21 -5.20 5.96
CA VAL A 65 -16.98 -4.46 4.70
C VAL A 65 -16.55 -5.44 3.62
N PRO A 66 -17.47 -6.20 3.01
CA PRO A 66 -17.10 -7.27 2.09
C PRO A 66 -16.46 -6.73 0.80
N PHE A 67 -15.15 -6.91 0.68
CA PHE A 67 -14.41 -6.68 -0.55
C PHE A 67 -13.60 -7.94 -0.93
N ARG A 68 -13.40 -8.11 -2.20
CA ARG A 68 -12.74 -9.30 -2.72
C ARG A 68 -11.23 -9.19 -2.58
N ILE A 69 -10.64 -10.02 -1.72
CA ILE A 69 -9.19 -10.11 -1.50
C ILE A 69 -8.55 -11.00 -2.56
N LEU A 70 -9.02 -12.24 -2.70
CA LEU A 70 -8.49 -13.23 -3.63
C LEU A 70 -9.33 -13.31 -4.91
N PRO A 71 -8.76 -13.75 -6.04
CA PRO A 71 -9.51 -14.01 -7.25
C PRO A 71 -10.54 -15.13 -7.02
N PRO A 72 -11.67 -15.15 -7.74
CA PRO A 72 -12.72 -16.15 -7.53
C PRO A 72 -12.26 -17.56 -7.91
N ARG A 73 -11.33 -17.66 -8.83
CA ARG A 73 -10.60 -18.90 -9.20
C ARG A 73 -9.18 -18.52 -9.52
N ALA A 74 -8.24 -19.17 -8.85
CA ALA A 74 -6.82 -19.05 -9.20
C ALA A 74 -6.63 -19.78 -10.54
N GLY A 75 -6.20 -19.05 -11.56
CA GLY A 75 -5.95 -19.57 -12.90
C GLY A 75 -4.45 -19.49 -13.26
N ALA A 76 -4.14 -19.83 -14.50
CA ALA A 76 -2.76 -19.77 -15.00
C ALA A 76 -2.16 -18.35 -14.90
N PHE A 77 -3.00 -17.31 -15.03
CA PHE A 77 -2.54 -15.91 -14.89
C PHE A 77 -2.02 -15.64 -13.48
N GLU A 78 -2.81 -15.96 -12.43
CA GLU A 78 -2.41 -15.73 -11.03
C GLU A 78 -1.18 -16.54 -10.66
N LEU A 79 -1.15 -17.81 -11.07
CA LEU A 79 0.00 -18.68 -10.82
C LEU A 79 1.25 -18.13 -11.52
N GLY A 80 1.17 -17.85 -12.82
CA GLY A 80 2.29 -17.33 -13.61
C GLY A 80 2.78 -15.98 -13.06
N PHE A 81 1.87 -15.09 -12.68
CA PHE A 81 2.22 -13.79 -12.12
C PHE A 81 2.85 -13.92 -10.72
N THR A 82 2.37 -14.86 -9.89
CA THR A 82 2.97 -15.15 -8.57
C THR A 82 4.40 -15.69 -8.73
N VAL A 83 4.59 -16.64 -9.66
CA VAL A 83 5.91 -17.20 -9.96
C VAL A 83 6.86 -16.11 -10.48
N LEU A 84 6.40 -15.29 -11.42
CA LEU A 84 7.19 -14.17 -11.93
C LEU A 84 7.59 -13.20 -10.80
N PHE A 85 6.65 -12.84 -9.94
CA PHE A 85 6.94 -11.96 -8.80
C PHE A 85 7.96 -12.60 -7.84
N ALA A 86 7.81 -13.89 -7.51
CA ALA A 86 8.77 -14.62 -6.68
C ALA A 86 10.18 -14.64 -7.31
N LEU A 87 10.27 -14.86 -8.61
CA LEU A 87 11.54 -14.80 -9.34
C LEU A 87 12.17 -13.42 -9.29
N LEU A 88 11.37 -12.34 -9.44
CA LEU A 88 11.86 -10.96 -9.33
C LEU A 88 12.39 -10.65 -7.93
N LEU A 89 11.70 -11.14 -6.86
CA LEU A 89 12.17 -10.95 -5.49
C LEU A 89 13.51 -11.64 -5.21
N VAL A 90 13.72 -12.81 -5.79
CA VAL A 90 14.96 -13.57 -5.60
C VAL A 90 16.09 -13.03 -6.49
N SER A 91 15.80 -12.72 -7.75
CA SER A 91 16.81 -12.23 -8.71
C SER A 91 17.38 -10.88 -8.34
N GLY A 92 16.60 -9.97 -7.77
CA GLY A 92 17.03 -8.63 -7.39
C GLY A 92 18.27 -8.63 -6.49
N PRO A 93 18.24 -9.28 -5.30
CA PRO A 93 19.42 -9.41 -4.43
C PRO A 93 20.60 -10.12 -5.07
N VAL A 94 20.33 -11.21 -5.84
CA VAL A 94 21.38 -11.97 -6.50
C VAL A 94 22.12 -11.12 -7.52
N LEU A 95 21.40 -10.38 -8.36
CA LEU A 95 21.99 -9.48 -9.37
C LEU A 95 22.68 -8.26 -8.74
N ALA A 96 22.24 -7.83 -7.55
CA ALA A 96 22.85 -6.72 -6.81
C ALA A 96 24.14 -7.11 -6.03
N GLY A 97 24.70 -8.29 -6.27
CA GLY A 97 25.98 -8.71 -5.67
C GLY A 97 25.86 -9.53 -4.40
N GLY A 98 24.70 -10.08 -4.12
CA GLY A 98 24.48 -11.04 -3.02
C GLY A 98 23.37 -10.68 -2.05
N ILE A 99 23.00 -11.67 -1.22
CA ILE A 99 21.93 -11.57 -0.23
C ILE A 99 22.50 -10.95 1.06
N GLN A 100 22.21 -9.66 1.27
CA GLN A 100 22.51 -8.99 2.54
C GLN A 100 21.26 -8.96 3.43
N PRO A 101 21.37 -9.23 4.76
CA PRO A 101 20.21 -9.24 5.65
C PRO A 101 19.39 -7.93 5.62
N ALA A 102 20.05 -6.78 5.57
CA ALA A 102 19.41 -5.47 5.43
C ALA A 102 18.60 -5.36 4.14
N GLY A 103 19.14 -5.84 3.03
CA GLY A 103 18.46 -5.85 1.73
C GLY A 103 17.22 -6.75 1.73
N VAL A 104 17.28 -7.91 2.40
CA VAL A 104 16.13 -8.83 2.54
C VAL A 104 14.99 -8.17 3.32
N ILE A 105 15.30 -7.52 4.47
CA ILE A 105 14.30 -6.80 5.26
C ILE A 105 13.67 -5.68 4.44
N GLN A 106 14.47 -4.91 3.72
CA GLN A 106 14.00 -3.83 2.87
C GLN A 106 13.12 -4.33 1.72
N LEU A 107 13.46 -5.49 1.10
CA LEU A 107 12.63 -6.15 0.09
C LEU A 107 11.30 -6.63 0.69
N ALA A 108 11.35 -7.33 1.81
CA ALA A 108 10.16 -7.83 2.49
C ALA A 108 9.22 -6.69 2.88
N TYR A 109 9.76 -5.60 3.44
CA TYR A 109 8.98 -4.42 3.78
C TYR A 109 8.36 -3.77 2.54
N GLY A 110 9.18 -3.41 1.55
CA GLY A 110 8.71 -2.59 0.44
C GLY A 110 8.01 -3.37 -0.67
N CYS A 111 8.32 -4.66 -0.89
CA CYS A 111 7.72 -5.43 -1.99
C CYS A 111 6.65 -6.43 -1.51
N ILE A 112 6.54 -6.69 -0.21
CA ILE A 112 5.54 -7.62 0.34
C ILE A 112 4.61 -6.89 1.31
N ALA A 113 5.12 -6.41 2.46
CA ALA A 113 4.27 -5.87 3.52
C ALA A 113 3.54 -4.59 3.08
N THR A 114 4.25 -3.65 2.46
CA THR A 114 3.66 -2.41 1.95
C THR A 114 2.57 -2.66 0.90
N PRO A 115 2.80 -3.44 -0.18
CA PRO A 115 1.76 -3.78 -1.13
C PRO A 115 0.56 -4.50 -0.53
N ILE A 116 0.76 -5.46 0.37
CA ILE A 116 -0.35 -6.14 1.04
C ILE A 116 -1.22 -5.13 1.78
N PHE A 117 -0.62 -4.31 2.62
CA PHE A 117 -1.36 -3.32 3.41
C PHE A 117 -2.05 -2.28 2.53
N GLU A 118 -1.32 -1.67 1.60
CA GLU A 118 -1.85 -0.58 0.79
C GLU A 118 -2.93 -1.06 -0.20
N GLU A 119 -2.81 -2.25 -0.78
CA GLU A 119 -3.84 -2.74 -1.69
C GLU A 119 -5.10 -3.21 -0.94
N LEU A 120 -4.99 -3.77 0.25
CA LEU A 120 -6.16 -4.03 1.12
C LEU A 120 -6.86 -2.73 1.52
N LEU A 121 -6.08 -1.70 1.84
CA LEU A 121 -6.62 -0.39 2.21
C LEU A 121 -7.29 0.29 1.01
N PHE A 122 -6.57 0.47 -0.11
CA PHE A 122 -7.04 1.28 -1.24
C PHE A 122 -7.94 0.52 -2.20
N ARG A 123 -7.57 -0.69 -2.63
CA ARG A 123 -8.35 -1.51 -3.59
C ARG A 123 -9.37 -2.39 -2.88
N GLY A 124 -9.21 -2.57 -1.57
CA GLY A 124 -10.20 -3.17 -0.69
C GLY A 124 -11.16 -2.13 -0.11
N LEU A 125 -10.81 -1.59 1.05
CA LEU A 125 -11.68 -0.75 1.89
C LEU A 125 -12.12 0.56 1.20
N VAL A 126 -11.16 1.36 0.74
CA VAL A 126 -11.44 2.67 0.09
C VAL A 126 -12.29 2.46 -1.16
N TRP A 127 -11.89 1.54 -2.04
CA TRP A 127 -12.63 1.22 -3.26
C TRP A 127 -14.06 0.73 -2.98
N HIS A 128 -14.22 -0.15 -2.01
CA HIS A 128 -15.55 -0.63 -1.61
C HIS A 128 -16.44 0.52 -1.12
N THR A 129 -15.91 1.36 -0.23
CA THR A 129 -16.63 2.50 0.34
C THR A 129 -17.04 3.52 -0.72
N LEU A 130 -16.14 3.82 -1.67
CA LEU A 130 -16.44 4.69 -2.81
C LEU A 130 -17.55 4.10 -3.71
N ASN A 131 -17.53 2.79 -3.98
CA ASN A 131 -18.55 2.14 -4.81
C ASN A 131 -19.96 2.19 -4.20
N GLN A 132 -20.09 2.35 -2.88
CA GLN A 132 -21.39 2.54 -2.25
C GLN A 132 -21.95 3.95 -2.47
N ALA A 133 -21.08 4.97 -2.53
CA ALA A 133 -21.48 6.36 -2.68
C ALA A 133 -21.57 6.81 -4.15
N PHE A 134 -20.74 6.25 -5.01
CA PHE A 134 -20.63 6.63 -6.42
C PHE A 134 -21.13 5.51 -7.34
N THR A 135 -21.96 5.85 -8.33
CA THR A 135 -22.46 4.89 -9.34
C THR A 135 -21.48 4.64 -10.48
N GLY A 136 -20.50 5.52 -10.65
CA GLY A 136 -19.54 5.47 -11.77
C GLY A 136 -18.21 4.86 -11.33
N LYS A 137 -17.81 3.75 -11.98
CA LYS A 137 -16.51 3.11 -11.75
C LYS A 137 -15.29 4.04 -11.95
N TRP A 138 -15.40 5.01 -12.85
CA TRP A 138 -14.37 6.00 -13.11
C TRP A 138 -14.17 6.99 -11.95
N ALA A 139 -15.26 7.39 -11.27
CA ALA A 139 -15.16 8.24 -10.08
C ALA A 139 -14.41 7.50 -8.97
N CYS A 140 -14.75 6.23 -8.69
CA CYS A 140 -14.04 5.41 -7.71
C CYS A 140 -12.57 5.25 -8.07
N TYR A 141 -12.27 4.99 -9.34
CA TYR A 141 -10.91 4.86 -9.86
C TYR A 141 -10.07 6.12 -9.65
N LEU A 142 -10.58 7.28 -10.09
CA LEU A 142 -9.83 8.56 -9.99
C LEU A 142 -9.69 9.04 -8.55
N ILE A 143 -10.75 8.95 -7.74
CA ILE A 143 -10.69 9.35 -6.32
C ILE A 143 -9.72 8.43 -5.56
N SER A 144 -9.80 7.11 -5.76
CA SER A 144 -8.86 6.17 -5.11
C SER A 144 -7.42 6.42 -5.53
N THR A 145 -7.18 6.74 -6.81
CA THR A 145 -5.84 7.11 -7.32
C THR A 145 -5.32 8.38 -6.66
N LEU A 146 -6.14 9.42 -6.56
CA LEU A 146 -5.76 10.68 -5.91
C LEU A 146 -5.43 10.46 -4.42
N LEU A 147 -6.30 9.75 -3.70
CA LEU A 147 -6.08 9.43 -2.30
C LEU A 147 -4.80 8.58 -2.10
N PHE A 148 -4.51 7.65 -3.02
CA PHE A 148 -3.29 6.84 -2.98
C PHE A 148 -2.04 7.69 -3.19
N GLY A 149 -2.04 8.62 -4.13
CA GLY A 149 -0.92 9.56 -4.31
C GLY A 149 -0.69 10.42 -3.07
N LEU A 150 -1.76 11.02 -2.52
CA LEU A 150 -1.69 11.87 -1.33
C LEU A 150 -1.28 11.09 -0.06
N TRP A 151 -1.60 9.80 0.02
CA TRP A 151 -1.18 8.91 1.10
C TRP A 151 0.33 8.95 1.34
N HIS A 152 1.12 9.14 0.30
CA HIS A 152 2.58 9.15 0.38
C HIS A 152 3.15 10.37 1.13
N LEU A 153 2.37 11.44 1.32
CA LEU A 153 2.74 12.55 2.20
C LEU A 153 2.88 12.11 3.67
N GLY A 154 2.11 11.10 4.06
CA GLY A 154 2.17 10.55 5.41
C GLY A 154 3.49 9.85 5.76
N TYR A 155 4.35 9.55 4.79
CA TYR A 155 5.68 8.97 5.03
C TYR A 155 6.77 10.03 5.28
N ALA A 156 6.41 11.31 5.41
CA ALA A 156 7.34 12.42 5.59
C ALA A 156 8.32 12.23 6.75
N ASP A 157 7.85 11.68 7.89
CA ASP A 157 8.66 11.38 9.08
C ASP A 157 9.78 10.36 8.81
N ASN A 158 9.46 9.31 8.05
CA ASN A 158 10.41 8.25 7.71
C ASN A 158 11.39 8.70 6.61
N ILE A 159 10.91 9.50 5.67
CA ILE A 159 11.76 10.09 4.63
C ILE A 159 12.72 11.10 5.26
N ALA A 160 12.22 12.03 6.11
CA ALA A 160 13.05 13.01 6.79
C ALA A 160 14.15 12.38 7.66
N PHE A 161 13.89 11.23 8.25
CA PHE A 161 14.92 10.47 8.97
C PHE A 161 16.05 9.96 8.06
N ARG A 162 15.75 9.65 6.80
CA ARG A 162 16.71 9.03 5.83
C ARG A 162 17.45 10.02 4.97
N VAL A 163 16.97 11.26 4.85
CA VAL A 163 17.54 12.27 3.96
C VAL A 163 17.95 13.51 4.74
N GLN A 164 19.09 14.08 4.39
CA GLN A 164 19.61 15.29 5.03
C GLN A 164 19.05 16.57 4.40
N THR A 165 18.74 16.52 3.11
CA THR A 165 18.28 17.68 2.32
C THR A 165 17.24 17.25 1.29
N GLY A 166 16.50 18.22 0.73
CA GLY A 166 15.60 17.96 -0.40
C GLY A 166 14.30 17.25 -0.05
N LEU A 167 13.87 17.24 1.23
CA LEU A 167 12.65 16.55 1.69
C LEU A 167 11.43 16.89 0.84
N THR A 168 11.18 18.17 0.57
CA THR A 168 10.02 18.63 -0.23
C THR A 168 10.03 18.06 -1.64
N HIS A 169 11.20 18.06 -2.30
CA HIS A 169 11.37 17.50 -3.64
C HIS A 169 11.10 15.98 -3.65
N ILE A 170 11.65 15.26 -2.66
CA ILE A 170 11.42 13.81 -2.53
C ILE A 170 9.95 13.50 -2.26
N LEU A 171 9.28 14.26 -1.39
CA LEU A 171 7.85 14.12 -1.12
C LEU A 171 7.01 14.37 -2.37
N LEU A 172 7.32 15.42 -3.14
CA LEU A 172 6.64 15.69 -4.41
C LEU A 172 6.77 14.48 -5.38
N TRP A 173 7.99 13.97 -5.56
CA TRP A 173 8.22 12.79 -6.39
C TRP A 173 7.48 11.55 -5.86
N LYS A 174 7.44 11.34 -4.55
CA LYS A 174 6.66 10.24 -3.95
C LYS A 174 5.17 10.35 -4.26
N VAL A 175 4.60 11.56 -4.21
CA VAL A 175 3.20 11.79 -4.60
C VAL A 175 2.99 11.51 -6.08
N LEU A 176 3.85 12.04 -6.97
CA LEU A 176 3.74 11.84 -8.42
C LEU A 176 3.86 10.35 -8.80
N VAL A 177 4.85 9.66 -8.25
CA VAL A 177 5.00 8.21 -8.45
C VAL A 177 3.81 7.46 -7.87
N GLY A 178 3.32 7.84 -6.68
CA GLY A 178 2.12 7.28 -6.09
C GLY A 178 0.88 7.47 -6.97
N LEU A 179 0.71 8.63 -7.61
CA LEU A 179 -0.36 8.86 -8.58
C LEU A 179 -0.21 7.94 -9.80
N ALA A 180 0.98 7.81 -10.36
CA ALA A 180 1.25 6.91 -11.49
C ALA A 180 0.96 5.44 -11.12
N PHE A 181 1.43 4.99 -9.95
CA PHE A 181 1.10 3.66 -9.41
C PHE A 181 -0.41 3.52 -9.20
N GLY A 182 -1.04 4.56 -8.64
CA GLY A 182 -2.50 4.61 -8.44
C GLY A 182 -3.29 4.34 -9.72
N LEU A 183 -2.84 4.93 -10.84
CA LEU A 183 -3.45 4.71 -12.16
C LEU A 183 -3.28 3.25 -12.61
N VAL A 184 -2.08 2.72 -12.57
CA VAL A 184 -1.79 1.35 -13.03
C VAL A 184 -2.53 0.31 -12.16
N LEU A 185 -2.43 0.44 -10.83
CA LEU A 185 -3.06 -0.49 -9.89
C LEU A 185 -4.58 -0.35 -9.86
N GLY A 186 -5.11 0.85 -10.07
CA GLY A 186 -6.55 1.07 -10.24
C GLY A 186 -7.09 0.43 -11.52
N ALA A 187 -6.34 0.49 -12.63
CA ALA A 187 -6.69 -0.22 -13.87
C ALA A 187 -6.68 -1.74 -13.66
N MET A 188 -5.65 -2.28 -12.96
CA MET A 188 -5.62 -3.70 -12.56
C MET A 188 -6.87 -4.07 -11.73
N ARG A 189 -7.27 -3.23 -10.78
CA ARG A 189 -8.47 -3.44 -9.95
C ARG A 189 -9.75 -3.45 -10.78
N LEU A 190 -9.88 -2.58 -11.76
CA LEU A 190 -11.03 -2.58 -12.70
C LEU A 190 -11.09 -3.86 -13.52
N TRP A 191 -9.94 -4.37 -13.92
CA TRP A 191 -9.84 -5.58 -14.75
C TRP A 191 -10.04 -6.85 -13.92
N ARG A 192 -9.24 -7.07 -12.86
CA ARG A 192 -9.22 -8.33 -12.09
C ARG A 192 -10.27 -8.39 -10.98
N LYS A 193 -10.69 -7.25 -10.46
CA LYS A 193 -11.71 -7.10 -9.40
C LYS A 193 -11.32 -7.73 -8.05
N ASP A 194 -10.04 -7.99 -7.80
CA ASP A 194 -9.48 -8.50 -6.54
C ASP A 194 -8.28 -7.67 -6.07
N CYS A 195 -7.91 -7.79 -4.79
CA CYS A 195 -6.75 -7.09 -4.24
C CYS A 195 -5.44 -7.85 -4.52
N TYR A 196 -5.49 -9.18 -4.61
CA TYR A 196 -4.31 -10.03 -4.77
C TYR A 196 -3.50 -9.71 -6.03
N SER A 197 -4.18 -9.61 -7.18
CA SER A 197 -3.52 -9.22 -8.44
C SER A 197 -2.88 -7.83 -8.35
N CYS A 198 -3.50 -6.91 -7.60
CA CYS A 198 -2.95 -5.58 -7.36
C CYS A 198 -1.71 -5.65 -6.44
N MET A 199 -1.72 -6.50 -5.40
CA MET A 199 -0.57 -6.71 -4.51
C MET A 199 0.65 -7.23 -5.26
N LEU A 200 0.47 -8.23 -6.13
CA LEU A 200 1.55 -8.78 -6.95
C LEU A 200 2.15 -7.72 -7.89
N LEU A 201 1.28 -6.97 -8.59
CA LEU A 201 1.73 -5.91 -9.49
C LEU A 201 2.44 -4.79 -8.75
N HIS A 202 1.89 -4.33 -7.61
CA HIS A 202 2.50 -3.30 -6.78
C HIS A 202 3.87 -3.76 -6.25
N GLY A 203 3.96 -4.99 -5.74
CA GLY A 203 5.22 -5.56 -5.29
C GLY A 203 6.26 -5.64 -6.42
N ALA A 204 5.86 -6.08 -7.61
CA ALA A 204 6.73 -6.10 -8.78
C ALA A 204 7.20 -4.69 -9.18
N MET A 205 6.31 -3.70 -9.22
CA MET A 205 6.67 -2.30 -9.49
C MET A 205 7.66 -1.76 -8.45
N ASN A 206 7.53 -2.14 -7.17
CA ASN A 206 8.45 -1.74 -6.11
C ASN A 206 9.84 -2.40 -6.23
N VAL A 207 9.99 -3.55 -6.89
CA VAL A 207 11.32 -4.13 -7.17
C VAL A 207 12.14 -3.20 -8.07
N PHE A 208 11.50 -2.54 -9.04
CA PHE A 208 12.16 -1.65 -10.00
C PHE A 208 12.12 -0.16 -9.63
N GLY A 209 11.23 0.25 -8.74
CA GLY A 209 10.96 1.66 -8.39
C GLY A 209 11.66 2.16 -7.12
N ARG A 210 12.74 1.51 -6.68
CA ARG A 210 13.48 1.86 -5.46
C ARG A 210 14.62 2.79 -5.70
#